data_0d79ec85a1e85c75fbf935f1e22bc4df
#
_entry.id   0d79ec85a1e85c75fbf935f1e22bc4df
#
_cell.length_a   1.000
_cell.length_b   1.000
_cell.length_c   1.000
_cell.angle_alpha   90.00
_cell.angle_beta   90.00
_cell.angle_gamma   90.00
#
_symmetry.space_group_name_H-M   'P 1'
#
loop_
_entity.id
_entity.type
_entity.pdbx_description
1 polymer ?
#
loop_
_entity_poly.entity_id
_entity_poly.type
_entity_poly.pdbx_seq_one_letter_code
_entity_poly.pdbx_strand_id
1 'polypeptide(L)'
;ENLARQIQTGYADVKSVSVVGYTDRIGSLSDNMALSLARANTVKAFFVSKGISERIIRTQGLGSENPVTTCVGPTTAATIACLSPNRRVVVSVDGTAK
;
A
#
# COMPACT_ATOMS: atom_id res chain seq x y z
N GLU A 1 3.67 -9.40 -7.71
CA GLU A 1 4.42 -10.64 -7.91
C GLU A 1 5.92 -10.39 -8.00
N ASN A 2 6.32 -9.44 -8.85
CA ASN A 2 7.73 -9.08 -8.96
C ASN A 2 8.31 -8.54 -7.66
N LEU A 3 7.54 -7.77 -6.89
CA LEU A 3 8.01 -7.20 -5.63
C LEU A 3 8.28 -8.29 -4.60
N ALA A 4 7.38 -9.27 -4.46
CA ALA A 4 7.60 -10.38 -3.55
C ALA A 4 8.85 -11.18 -3.93
N ARG A 5 9.08 -11.41 -5.22
CA ARG A 5 10.26 -12.09 -5.72
C ARG A 5 11.52 -11.27 -5.44
N GLN A 6 11.48 -9.94 -5.62
CA GLN A 6 12.60 -9.06 -5.32
C GLN A 6 12.98 -9.13 -3.84
N ILE A 7 11.98 -9.16 -2.95
CA ILE A 7 12.23 -9.30 -1.51
C ILE A 7 12.93 -10.63 -1.22
N GLN A 8 12.45 -11.73 -1.81
CA GLN A 8 13.02 -13.07 -1.57
C GLN A 8 14.42 -13.23 -2.14
N THR A 9 14.70 -12.63 -3.30
CA THR A 9 15.99 -12.81 -3.98
C THR A 9 16.97 -11.66 -3.75
N GLY A 10 16.47 -10.45 -3.47
CA GLY A 10 17.29 -9.26 -3.30
C GLY A 10 17.84 -9.05 -1.90
N TYR A 11 17.31 -9.76 -0.90
CA TYR A 11 17.69 -9.59 0.50
C TYR A 11 18.09 -10.93 1.12
N ALA A 12 19.23 -10.95 1.79
CA ALA A 12 19.71 -12.13 2.51
C ALA A 12 18.90 -12.36 3.79
N ASP A 13 18.48 -11.30 4.44
CA ASP A 13 17.74 -11.34 5.69
C ASP A 13 16.75 -10.18 5.73
N VAL A 14 15.46 -10.48 5.61
CA VAL A 14 14.40 -9.48 5.68
C VAL A 14 13.90 -9.41 7.13
N LYS A 15 14.10 -8.27 7.76
CA LYS A 15 13.74 -8.04 9.17
C LYS A 15 12.30 -7.61 9.33
N SER A 16 11.83 -6.74 8.45
CA SER A 16 10.46 -6.23 8.49
C SER A 16 9.99 -5.75 7.13
N VAL A 17 8.68 -5.82 6.94
CA VAL A 17 8.00 -5.29 5.76
C VAL A 17 6.86 -4.41 6.26
N SER A 18 6.80 -3.18 5.81
CA SER A 18 5.72 -2.25 6.11
C SER A 18 4.87 -2.06 4.86
N VAL A 19 3.56 -2.26 4.98
CA VAL A 19 2.61 -2.12 3.88
C VAL A 19 1.59 -1.06 4.28
N VAL A 20 1.58 0.06 3.58
CA VAL A 20 0.70 1.19 3.86
C VAL A 20 -0.21 1.42 2.68
N GLY A 21 -1.52 1.33 2.92
CA GLY A 21 -2.53 1.59 1.90
C GLY A 21 -3.00 3.03 1.95
N TYR A 22 -3.29 3.59 0.78
CA TYR A 22 -3.79 4.95 0.62
C TYR A 22 -5.00 4.97 -0.31
N THR A 23 -5.83 5.99 -0.15
CA THR A 23 -6.96 6.28 -1.03
C THR A 23 -6.84 7.70 -1.54
N ASP A 24 -7.74 8.09 -2.48
CA ASP A 24 -7.93 9.49 -2.80
C ASP A 24 -8.87 10.17 -1.78
N ARG A 25 -9.23 11.45 -2.01
CA ARG A 25 -10.09 12.23 -1.11
C ARG A 25 -11.58 11.95 -1.27
N ILE A 26 -11.96 11.15 -2.24
CA ILE A 26 -13.38 10.90 -2.55
C ILE A 26 -13.92 9.86 -1.56
N GLY A 27 -15.10 10.14 -1.00
CA GLY A 27 -15.74 9.28 -0.02
C GLY A 27 -15.55 9.79 1.41
N SER A 28 -16.08 9.07 2.39
CA SER A 28 -15.96 9.45 3.78
C SER A 28 -14.58 9.08 4.33
N LEU A 29 -14.18 9.79 5.39
CA LEU A 29 -12.90 9.50 6.05
C LEU A 29 -12.85 8.06 6.58
N SER A 30 -13.92 7.62 7.25
CA SER A 30 -13.95 6.27 7.83
C SER A 30 -13.93 5.19 6.75
N ASP A 31 -14.65 5.38 5.65
CA ASP A 31 -14.65 4.42 4.54
C ASP A 31 -13.28 4.34 3.89
N ASN A 32 -12.60 5.48 3.70
CA ASN A 32 -11.27 5.53 3.11
C ASN A 32 -10.22 4.88 4.03
N MET A 33 -10.34 5.07 5.34
CA MET A 33 -9.44 4.40 6.28
C MET A 33 -9.62 2.88 6.22
N ALA A 34 -10.86 2.40 6.23
CA ALA A 34 -11.15 0.97 6.14
C ALA A 34 -10.68 0.38 4.80
N LEU A 35 -10.92 1.08 3.70
CA LEU A 35 -10.52 0.64 2.38
C LEU A 35 -9.01 0.57 2.23
N SER A 36 -8.30 1.58 2.72
CA SER A 36 -6.84 1.62 2.65
C SER A 36 -6.20 0.49 3.45
N LEU A 37 -6.76 0.19 4.62
CA LEU A 37 -6.29 -0.94 5.42
C LEU A 37 -6.59 -2.27 4.74
N ALA A 38 -7.77 -2.43 4.15
CA ALA A 38 -8.13 -3.65 3.42
C ALA A 38 -7.19 -3.90 2.24
N ARG A 39 -6.81 -2.85 1.52
CA ARG A 39 -5.83 -2.95 0.43
C ARG A 39 -4.45 -3.36 0.94
N ALA A 40 -4.01 -2.79 2.05
CA ALA A 40 -2.73 -3.16 2.66
C ALA A 40 -2.74 -4.63 3.11
N ASN A 41 -3.83 -5.09 3.71
CA ASN A 41 -3.97 -6.48 4.14
C ASN A 41 -4.00 -7.46 2.96
N THR A 42 -4.57 -7.06 1.82
CA THR A 42 -4.55 -7.87 0.60
C THR A 42 -3.10 -8.08 0.11
N VAL A 43 -2.30 -7.02 0.13
CA VAL A 43 -0.88 -7.11 -0.25
C VAL A 43 -0.11 -7.99 0.75
N LYS A 44 -0.39 -7.84 2.05
CA LYS A 44 0.21 -8.70 3.07
C LYS A 44 -0.10 -10.18 2.79
N ALA A 45 -1.37 -10.50 2.53
CA ALA A 45 -1.77 -11.88 2.24
C ALA A 45 -1.03 -12.43 1.02
N PHE A 46 -0.82 -11.60 0.00
CA PHE A 46 -0.05 -11.97 -1.18
C PHE A 46 1.39 -12.32 -0.80
N PHE A 47 2.05 -11.49 -0.01
CA PHE A 47 3.43 -11.75 0.42
C PHE A 47 3.53 -13.02 1.27
N VAL A 48 2.58 -13.24 2.16
CA VAL A 48 2.53 -14.47 2.97
C VAL A 48 2.40 -15.69 2.07
N SER A 49 1.56 -15.63 1.04
CA SER A 49 1.41 -16.72 0.07
C SER A 49 2.70 -17.02 -0.70
N LYS A 50 3.63 -16.06 -0.75
CA LYS A 50 4.93 -16.21 -1.41
C LYS A 50 6.06 -16.59 -0.45
N GLY A 51 5.72 -16.91 0.80
CA GLY A 51 6.69 -17.43 1.76
C GLY A 51 7.29 -16.39 2.71
N ILE A 52 6.79 -15.16 2.69
CA ILE A 52 7.25 -14.13 3.63
C ILE A 52 6.46 -14.28 4.92
N SER A 53 7.16 -14.34 6.06
CA SER A 53 6.52 -14.56 7.37
C SER A 53 5.58 -13.41 7.72
N GLU A 54 4.35 -13.73 8.11
CA GLU A 54 3.39 -12.72 8.53
C GLU A 54 3.85 -11.95 9.79
N ARG A 55 4.72 -12.55 10.61
CA ARG A 55 5.23 -11.93 11.82
C ARG A 55 6.03 -10.67 11.57
N ILE A 56 6.65 -10.55 10.40
CA ILE A 56 7.48 -9.41 10.03
C ILE A 56 6.74 -8.40 9.16
N ILE A 57 5.49 -8.67 8.79
CA ILE A 57 4.71 -7.79 7.92
C ILE A 57 3.75 -6.97 8.77
N ARG A 58 3.85 -5.64 8.67
CA ARG A 58 2.93 -4.72 9.32
C ARG A 58 2.09 -4.01 8.28
N THR A 59 0.81 -3.84 8.57
CA THR A 59 -0.12 -3.16 7.67
C THR A 59 -0.69 -1.93 8.36
N GLN A 60 -0.95 -0.89 7.55
CA GLN A 60 -1.55 0.34 8.02
C GLN A 60 -2.38 0.94 6.89
N GLY A 61 -3.53 1.51 7.25
CA GLY A 61 -4.36 2.28 6.33
C GLY A 61 -4.34 3.74 6.74
N LEU A 62 -3.91 4.62 5.85
CA LEU A 62 -3.85 6.06 6.10
C LEU A 62 -4.92 6.84 5.36
N GLY A 63 -5.82 6.15 4.63
CA GLY A 63 -6.90 6.80 3.91
C GLY A 63 -6.37 7.78 2.87
N SER A 64 -6.88 9.01 2.89
CA SER A 64 -6.49 10.05 1.95
C SER A 64 -5.32 10.91 2.41
N GLU A 65 -4.60 10.51 3.47
CA GLU A 65 -3.43 11.25 3.94
C GLU A 65 -2.28 11.17 2.93
N ASN A 66 -1.40 12.15 2.98
CA ASN A 66 -0.17 12.21 2.16
C ASN A 66 -0.44 12.02 0.65
N PRO A 67 -1.34 12.82 0.05
CA PRO A 67 -1.61 12.68 -1.37
C PRO A 67 -0.37 13.00 -2.21
N VAL A 68 -0.16 12.23 -3.28
CA VAL A 68 0.94 12.48 -4.22
C VAL A 68 0.54 13.45 -5.32
N THR A 69 -0.75 13.69 -5.48
CA THR A 69 -1.28 14.67 -6.42
C THR A 69 -2.50 15.35 -5.82
N THR A 70 -2.74 16.61 -6.20
CA THR A 70 -3.89 17.38 -5.77
C THR A 70 -4.75 17.68 -6.99
N CYS A 71 -6.01 17.28 -6.93
CA CYS A 71 -6.97 17.51 -8.00
C CYS A 71 -8.20 18.14 -7.37
N VAL A 72 -8.51 19.36 -7.77
CA VAL A 72 -9.64 20.11 -7.22
C VAL A 72 -10.84 20.04 -8.16
N GLY A 73 -12.02 20.26 -7.59
CA GLY A 73 -13.26 20.31 -8.35
C GLY A 73 -14.21 19.17 -7.99
N PRO A 74 -15.37 19.11 -8.67
CA PRO A 74 -16.39 18.10 -8.38
C PRO A 74 -15.94 16.69 -8.74
N THR A 75 -16.62 15.70 -8.18
CA THR A 75 -16.34 14.29 -8.47
C THR A 75 -16.82 13.92 -9.87
N THR A 76 -15.95 14.09 -10.84
CA THR A 76 -16.18 13.73 -12.24
C THR A 76 -15.22 12.62 -12.65
N ALA A 77 -15.46 12.01 -13.81
CA ALA A 77 -14.54 10.99 -14.34
C ALA A 77 -13.11 11.54 -14.50
N ALA A 78 -12.98 12.79 -14.92
CA ALA A 78 -11.66 13.45 -15.06
C ALA A 78 -10.96 13.61 -13.71
N THR A 79 -11.70 14.04 -12.67
CA THR A 79 -11.15 14.20 -11.31
C THR A 79 -10.76 12.85 -10.74
N ILE A 80 -11.57 11.83 -10.93
CA ILE A 80 -11.27 10.47 -10.46
C ILE A 80 -9.99 9.95 -11.11
N ALA A 81 -9.84 10.14 -12.42
CA ALA A 81 -8.63 9.75 -13.14
C ALA A 81 -7.40 10.54 -12.66
N CYS A 82 -7.55 11.85 -12.43
CA CYS A 82 -6.48 12.70 -11.91
C CYS A 82 -5.98 12.21 -10.54
N LEU A 83 -6.89 11.73 -9.67
CA LEU A 83 -6.57 11.27 -8.32
C LEU A 83 -6.01 9.83 -8.28
N SER A 84 -5.95 9.16 -9.41
CA SER A 84 -5.47 7.77 -9.48
C SER A 84 -4.14 7.52 -8.77
N PRO A 85 -3.10 8.39 -8.88
CA PRO A 85 -1.85 8.18 -8.15
C PRO A 85 -1.98 8.13 -6.63
N ASN A 86 -3.07 8.69 -6.05
CA ASN A 86 -3.30 8.67 -4.61
C ASN A 86 -3.84 7.31 -4.12
N ARG A 87 -4.44 6.53 -5.01
CA ARG A 87 -4.96 5.19 -4.71
C ARG A 87 -3.83 4.19 -4.87
N ARG A 88 -3.04 4.01 -3.81
CA ARG A 88 -1.80 3.25 -3.89
C ARG A 88 -1.52 2.47 -2.61
N VAL A 89 -0.59 1.52 -2.72
CA VAL A 89 -0.01 0.84 -1.57
C VAL A 89 1.50 1.08 -1.64
N VAL A 90 2.07 1.48 -0.52
CA VAL A 90 3.52 1.68 -0.38
C VAL A 90 4.10 0.55 0.43
N VAL A 91 5.10 -0.13 -0.10
CA VAL A 91 5.78 -1.23 0.58
C VAL A 91 7.21 -0.80 0.88
N SER A 92 7.58 -0.89 2.16
CA SER A 92 8.94 -0.60 2.62
C SER A 92 9.53 -1.85 3.23
N VAL A 93 10.76 -2.18 2.85
CA VAL A 93 11.43 -3.39 3.32
C VAL A 93 12.69 -2.99 4.08
N ASP A 94 12.83 -3.51 5.30
CA ASP A 94 14.05 -3.38 6.09
C ASP A 94 14.74 -4.75 6.15
N GLY A 95 15.99 -4.79 5.72
CA GLY A 95 16.75 -6.03 5.70
C GLY A 95 18.13 -5.82 5.11
N THR A 96 18.88 -6.91 5.05
CA THR A 96 20.24 -6.91 4.50
C THR A 96 20.18 -7.33 3.04
N ALA A 97 20.67 -6.49 2.14
CA ALA A 97 20.75 -6.82 0.72
C ALA A 97 21.78 -7.92 0.48
N LYS A 98 21.46 -8.81 -0.44
CA LYS A 98 22.39 -9.89 -0.82
C LYS A 98 23.62 -9.39 -1.55
#